data_aaf35963062593ae864abeafea207356
#
_entry.id   aaf35963062593ae864abeafea207356
#
_cell.length_a   1.000
_cell.length_b   1.000
_cell.length_c   1.000
_cell.angle_alpha   90.00
_cell.angle_beta   90.00
_cell.angle_gamma   90.00
#
_symmetry.space_group_name_H-M   'P 1'
#
loop_
_entity.id
_entity.type
_entity.pdbx_description
1 polymer ?
#
loop_
_entity_poly.entity_id
_entity_poly.type
_entity_poly.pdbx_seq_one_letter_code
_entity_poly.pdbx_strand_id
1 'polypeptide(L)'
;FLSQNGNMLADKAFGVMIKAGNAIVSLIVAFTISVYVLLRKEQLGAQLRKLIHGVFSEKNYRKIYDFFALCNDCFSNFVTGQLAEVLINALLCLVGMLILRMPYALMISVLVGITALIPIFGAFIGSGVGALLILLVDPIKAIWFVIFIIAMQQVDGNIIYPRVVGDRKSVV
;
A
#
# COMPACT_ATOMS: atom_id res chain seq x y z
N PHE A 1 -11.85 -40.82 11.86
CA PHE A 1 -12.11 -39.75 10.86
C PHE A 1 -12.14 -38.35 11.48
N LEU A 2 -12.78 -38.16 12.65
CA LEU A 2 -12.89 -36.86 13.32
C LEU A 2 -11.56 -36.39 13.97
N SER A 3 -10.76 -37.31 14.52
CA SER A 3 -9.48 -36.98 15.15
C SER A 3 -8.39 -36.59 14.12
N GLN A 4 -8.40 -37.19 12.95
CA GLN A 4 -7.44 -36.88 11.88
C GLN A 4 -7.68 -35.48 11.29
N ASN A 5 -8.95 -35.10 11.11
CA ASN A 5 -9.30 -33.74 10.62
C ASN A 5 -9.00 -32.66 11.67
N GLY A 6 -9.17 -32.97 12.96
CA GLY A 6 -8.82 -32.05 14.05
C GLY A 6 -7.32 -31.74 14.11
N ASN A 7 -6.47 -32.75 13.99
CA ASN A 7 -5.02 -32.56 13.98
C ASN A 7 -4.54 -31.78 12.73
N MET A 8 -5.11 -32.06 11.56
CA MET A 8 -4.77 -31.34 10.34
C MET A 8 -5.19 -29.85 10.38
N LEU A 9 -6.33 -29.56 11.02
CA LEU A 9 -6.76 -28.16 11.24
C LEU A 9 -5.87 -27.45 12.25
N ALA A 10 -5.47 -28.11 13.32
CA ALA A 10 -4.55 -27.60 14.31
C ALA A 10 -3.18 -27.29 13.70
N ASP A 11 -2.62 -28.21 12.91
CA ASP A 11 -1.33 -28.03 12.22
C ASP A 11 -1.37 -26.87 11.22
N LYS A 12 -2.46 -26.72 10.47
CA LYS A 12 -2.66 -25.58 9.57
C LYS A 12 -2.78 -24.27 10.32
N ALA A 13 -3.54 -24.24 11.42
CA ALA A 13 -3.66 -23.05 12.26
C ALA A 13 -2.32 -22.65 12.88
N PHE A 14 -1.56 -23.63 13.39
CA PHE A 14 -0.21 -23.41 13.91
C PHE A 14 0.75 -22.90 12.83
N GLY A 15 0.70 -23.47 11.63
CA GLY A 15 1.50 -23.01 10.49
C GLY A 15 1.17 -21.56 10.08
N VAL A 16 -0.10 -21.17 10.12
CA VAL A 16 -0.52 -19.78 9.86
C VAL A 16 -0.05 -18.84 10.96
N MET A 17 -0.14 -19.24 12.24
CA MET A 17 0.36 -18.43 13.36
C MET A 17 1.89 -18.22 13.30
N ILE A 18 2.67 -19.25 12.97
CA ILE A 18 4.12 -19.12 12.80
C ILE A 18 4.45 -18.19 11.64
N LYS A 19 3.76 -18.33 10.50
CA LYS A 19 3.95 -17.43 9.34
C LYS A 19 3.60 -15.98 9.67
N ALA A 20 2.50 -15.75 10.38
CA ALA A 20 2.10 -14.43 10.86
C ALA A 20 3.14 -13.85 11.84
N GLY A 21 3.62 -14.65 12.78
CA GLY A 21 4.68 -14.25 13.71
C GLY A 21 5.96 -13.84 12.98
N ASN A 22 6.43 -14.66 12.03
CA ASN A 22 7.59 -14.34 11.22
C ASN A 22 7.40 -13.08 10.36
N ALA A 23 6.21 -12.86 9.81
CA ALA A 23 5.88 -11.65 9.07
C ALA A 23 5.96 -10.40 9.96
N ILE A 24 5.46 -10.46 11.18
CA ILE A 24 5.53 -9.35 12.15
C ILE A 24 6.99 -9.04 12.51
N VAL A 25 7.79 -10.07 12.83
CA VAL A 25 9.22 -9.90 13.12
C VAL A 25 9.95 -9.28 11.93
N SER A 26 9.70 -9.78 10.72
CA SER A 26 10.29 -9.22 9.48
C SER A 26 9.89 -7.77 9.27
N LEU A 27 8.64 -7.40 9.54
CA LEU A 27 8.16 -6.02 9.48
C LEU A 27 8.88 -5.10 10.47
N ILE A 28 9.06 -5.56 11.72
CA ILE A 28 9.77 -4.79 12.77
C ILE A 28 11.24 -4.58 12.36
N VAL A 29 11.90 -5.64 11.88
CA VAL A 29 13.30 -5.55 11.42
C VAL A 29 13.41 -4.62 10.22
N ALA A 30 12.55 -4.76 9.22
CA ALA A 30 12.52 -3.90 8.04
C ALA A 30 12.27 -2.43 8.41
N PHE A 31 11.35 -2.17 9.32
CA PHE A 31 11.06 -0.83 9.83
C PHE A 31 12.28 -0.23 10.56
N THR A 32 12.92 -1.02 11.43
CA THR A 32 14.12 -0.59 12.17
C THR A 32 15.26 -0.24 11.22
N ILE A 33 15.52 -1.11 10.22
CA ILE A 33 16.54 -0.86 9.18
C ILE A 33 16.19 0.40 8.38
N SER A 34 14.92 0.56 7.99
CA SER A 34 14.45 1.73 7.24
C SER A 34 14.68 3.03 8.01
N VAL A 35 14.32 3.06 9.29
CA VAL A 35 14.56 4.22 10.17
C VAL A 35 16.07 4.51 10.30
N TYR A 36 16.88 3.47 10.49
CA TYR A 36 18.34 3.63 10.57
C TYR A 36 18.95 4.20 9.29
N VAL A 37 18.53 3.69 8.13
CA VAL A 37 18.96 4.19 6.81
C VAL A 37 18.53 5.64 6.61
N LEU A 38 17.30 6.00 6.99
CA LEU A 38 16.80 7.37 6.91
C LEU A 38 17.58 8.34 7.79
N LEU A 39 17.89 7.94 9.03
CA LEU A 39 18.67 8.75 9.95
C LEU A 39 20.12 8.98 9.45
N ARG A 40 20.67 8.03 8.69
CA ARG A 40 22.03 8.09 8.17
C ARG A 40 22.13 8.31 6.66
N LYS A 41 21.04 8.73 6.01
CA LYS A 41 20.95 8.88 4.55
C LYS A 41 22.05 9.75 3.96
N GLU A 42 22.42 10.83 4.64
CA GLU A 42 23.47 11.76 4.16
C GLU A 42 24.85 11.13 4.23
N GLN A 43 25.15 10.42 5.31
CA GLN A 43 26.45 9.73 5.49
C GLN A 43 26.58 8.58 4.49
N LEU A 44 25.50 7.76 4.35
CA LEU A 44 25.46 6.64 3.41
C LEU A 44 25.56 7.15 1.96
N GLY A 45 24.86 8.22 1.62
CA GLY A 45 24.93 8.84 0.31
C GLY A 45 26.33 9.40 -0.01
N ALA A 46 27.01 10.04 0.97
CA ALA A 46 28.37 10.53 0.79
C ALA A 46 29.39 9.39 0.61
N GLN A 47 29.26 8.31 1.37
CA GLN A 47 30.10 7.11 1.24
C GLN A 47 29.91 6.43 -0.11
N LEU A 48 28.65 6.25 -0.53
CA LEU A 48 28.32 5.66 -1.83
C LEU A 48 28.87 6.51 -2.98
N ARG A 49 28.74 7.83 -2.90
CA ARG A 49 29.29 8.76 -3.88
C ARG A 49 30.80 8.65 -3.99
N LYS A 50 31.53 8.60 -2.85
CA LYS A 50 32.97 8.40 -2.82
C LYS A 50 33.38 7.06 -3.45
N LEU A 51 32.67 5.99 -3.15
CA LEU A 51 32.90 4.66 -3.72
C LEU A 51 32.74 4.67 -5.25
N ILE A 52 31.64 5.23 -5.74
CA ILE A 52 31.36 5.28 -7.18
C ILE A 52 32.40 6.14 -7.90
N HIS A 53 32.80 7.29 -7.31
CA HIS A 53 33.79 8.15 -7.89
C HIS A 53 35.20 7.52 -7.92
N GLY A 54 35.54 6.66 -6.94
CA GLY A 54 36.82 5.96 -6.88
C GLY A 54 36.91 4.75 -7.83
N VAL A 55 35.79 4.16 -8.22
CA VAL A 55 35.76 2.93 -9.05
C VAL A 55 35.48 3.25 -10.52
N PHE A 56 34.71 4.30 -10.81
CA PHE A 56 34.24 4.58 -12.17
C PHE A 56 34.90 5.87 -12.73
N SER A 57 35.12 5.86 -14.05
CA SER A 57 35.57 7.06 -14.78
C SER A 57 34.53 8.18 -14.69
N GLU A 58 34.96 9.44 -14.71
CA GLU A 58 34.13 10.66 -14.66
C GLU A 58 32.87 10.59 -15.54
N LYS A 59 33.01 10.07 -16.77
CA LYS A 59 31.93 9.93 -17.73
C LYS A 59 30.84 8.92 -17.26
N ASN A 60 31.25 7.83 -16.62
CA ASN A 60 30.35 6.82 -16.09
C ASN A 60 29.75 7.25 -14.76
N TYR A 61 30.52 7.98 -13.94
CA TYR A 61 30.03 8.58 -12.69
C TYR A 61 28.83 9.49 -12.94
N ARG A 62 28.88 10.39 -13.93
CA ARG A 62 27.77 11.28 -14.28
C ARG A 62 26.51 10.49 -14.67
N LYS A 63 26.65 9.48 -15.53
CA LYS A 63 25.52 8.63 -15.93
C LYS A 63 24.87 7.90 -14.75
N ILE A 64 25.70 7.39 -13.84
CA ILE A 64 25.22 6.70 -12.63
C ILE A 64 24.50 7.70 -11.71
N TYR A 65 25.07 8.88 -11.53
CA TYR A 65 24.47 9.92 -10.72
C TYR A 65 23.12 10.38 -11.28
N ASP A 66 23.04 10.66 -12.57
CA ASP A 66 21.80 11.05 -13.26
C ASP A 66 20.73 9.97 -13.15
N PHE A 67 21.14 8.70 -13.28
CA PHE A 67 20.23 7.56 -13.09
C PHE A 67 19.66 7.51 -11.66
N PHE A 68 20.51 7.64 -10.63
CA PHE A 68 20.03 7.65 -9.24
C PHE A 68 19.21 8.89 -8.92
N ALA A 69 19.52 10.06 -9.48
CA ALA A 69 18.71 11.26 -9.35
C ALA A 69 17.31 11.03 -9.95
N LEU A 70 17.24 10.49 -11.16
CA LEU A 70 15.99 10.13 -11.82
C LEU A 70 15.17 9.11 -11.00
N CYS A 71 15.83 8.07 -10.49
CA CYS A 71 15.17 7.09 -9.62
C CYS A 71 14.59 7.73 -8.35
N ASN A 72 15.37 8.62 -7.72
CA ASN A 72 14.90 9.34 -6.53
C ASN A 72 13.68 10.21 -6.83
N ASP A 73 13.68 10.93 -7.94
CA ASP A 73 12.57 11.80 -8.33
C ASP A 73 11.32 10.98 -8.69
N CYS A 74 11.49 9.89 -9.43
CA CYS A 74 10.40 8.96 -9.75
C CYS A 74 9.79 8.36 -8.47
N PHE A 75 10.64 7.89 -7.55
CA PHE A 75 10.21 7.28 -6.31
C PHE A 75 9.52 8.28 -5.38
N SER A 76 10.10 9.49 -5.22
CA SER A 76 9.52 10.57 -4.41
C SER A 76 8.14 10.98 -4.93
N ASN A 77 8.03 11.16 -6.25
CA ASN A 77 6.76 11.50 -6.89
C ASN A 77 5.72 10.37 -6.75
N PHE A 78 6.15 9.11 -6.90
CA PHE A 78 5.28 7.95 -6.68
C PHE A 78 4.75 7.90 -5.26
N VAL A 79 5.63 8.01 -4.25
CA VAL A 79 5.22 7.95 -2.83
C VAL A 79 4.28 9.11 -2.49
N THR A 80 4.58 10.32 -2.96
CA THR A 80 3.71 11.49 -2.74
C THR A 80 2.35 11.31 -3.40
N GLY A 81 2.32 10.82 -4.64
CA GLY A 81 1.09 10.50 -5.34
C GLY A 81 0.27 9.42 -4.61
N GLN A 82 0.94 8.35 -4.17
CA GLN A 82 0.31 7.26 -3.45
C GLN A 82 -0.31 7.71 -2.11
N LEU A 83 0.39 8.58 -1.36
CA LEU A 83 -0.16 9.14 -0.12
C LEU A 83 -1.38 10.03 -0.38
N ALA A 84 -1.36 10.84 -1.44
CA ALA A 84 -2.51 11.64 -1.84
C ALA A 84 -3.70 10.76 -2.25
N GLU A 85 -3.46 9.71 -3.02
CA GLU A 85 -4.47 8.72 -3.43
C GLU A 85 -5.12 8.05 -2.22
N VAL A 86 -4.33 7.59 -1.24
CA VAL A 86 -4.82 6.99 0.02
C VAL A 86 -5.81 7.92 0.74
N LEU A 87 -5.45 9.20 0.87
CA LEU A 87 -6.30 10.19 1.53
C LEU A 87 -7.60 10.44 0.76
N ILE A 88 -7.49 10.62 -0.55
CA ILE A 88 -8.65 10.84 -1.42
C ILE A 88 -9.59 9.63 -1.37
N ASN A 89 -9.04 8.42 -1.47
CA ASN A 89 -9.79 7.17 -1.47
C ASN A 89 -10.50 6.94 -0.12
N ALA A 90 -9.80 7.18 1.01
CA ALA A 90 -10.39 7.11 2.34
C ALA A 90 -11.54 8.11 2.51
N LEU A 91 -11.36 9.35 2.07
CA LEU A 91 -12.39 10.40 2.16
C LEU A 91 -13.59 10.10 1.26
N LEU A 92 -13.38 9.67 0.02
CA LEU A 92 -14.46 9.29 -0.89
C LEU A 92 -15.25 8.10 -0.35
N CYS A 93 -14.56 7.09 0.17
CA CYS A 93 -15.19 5.95 0.80
C CYS A 93 -16.02 6.39 2.02
N LEU A 94 -15.47 7.23 2.89
CA LEU A 94 -16.16 7.75 4.08
C LEU A 94 -17.43 8.51 3.69
N VAL A 95 -17.30 9.48 2.79
CA VAL A 95 -18.44 10.33 2.35
C VAL A 95 -19.52 9.48 1.69
N GLY A 96 -19.13 8.58 0.80
CA GLY A 96 -20.09 7.69 0.12
C GLY A 96 -20.82 6.77 1.08
N MET A 97 -20.11 6.17 2.03
CA MET A 97 -20.72 5.31 3.06
C MET A 97 -21.64 6.09 4.01
N LEU A 98 -21.30 7.33 4.36
CA LEU A 98 -22.16 8.21 5.17
C LEU A 98 -23.45 8.58 4.43
N ILE A 99 -23.36 8.93 3.16
CA ILE A 99 -24.52 9.24 2.31
C ILE A 99 -25.46 8.03 2.23
N LEU A 100 -24.90 6.85 2.04
CA LEU A 100 -25.65 5.57 1.97
C LEU A 100 -26.05 5.03 3.34
N ARG A 101 -25.74 5.74 4.43
CA ARG A 101 -26.02 5.35 5.82
C ARG A 101 -25.58 3.91 6.13
N MET A 102 -24.38 3.57 5.71
CA MET A 102 -23.79 2.25 5.94
C MET A 102 -23.21 2.12 7.36
N PRO A 103 -23.26 0.93 7.97
CA PRO A 103 -22.62 0.70 9.25
C PRO A 103 -21.09 0.75 9.13
N TYR A 104 -20.42 1.11 10.24
CA TYR A 104 -18.95 1.13 10.34
C TYR A 104 -18.23 2.02 9.32
N ALA A 105 -18.89 3.07 8.80
CA ALA A 105 -18.35 3.92 7.73
C ALA A 105 -16.92 4.41 8.00
N LEU A 106 -16.66 4.94 9.21
CA LEU A 106 -15.34 5.45 9.57
C LEU A 106 -14.28 4.32 9.61
N MET A 107 -14.60 3.19 10.23
CA MET A 107 -13.67 2.08 10.35
C MET A 107 -13.31 1.48 8.98
N ILE A 108 -14.32 1.28 8.14
CA ILE A 108 -14.12 0.68 6.81
C ILE A 108 -13.38 1.66 5.88
N SER A 109 -13.70 2.95 5.91
CA SER A 109 -13.00 3.93 5.08
C SER A 109 -11.52 4.09 5.46
N VAL A 110 -11.20 4.06 6.75
CA VAL A 110 -9.80 4.05 7.21
C VAL A 110 -9.10 2.77 6.78
N LEU A 111 -9.77 1.61 6.91
CA LEU A 111 -9.22 0.33 6.47
C LEU A 111 -8.94 0.32 4.96
N VAL A 112 -9.89 0.77 4.14
CA VAL A 112 -9.73 0.90 2.68
C VAL A 112 -8.59 1.85 2.34
N GLY A 113 -8.48 2.99 3.04
CA GLY A 113 -7.38 3.93 2.86
C GLY A 113 -6.02 3.31 3.20
N ILE A 114 -5.89 2.67 4.36
CA ILE A 114 -4.61 2.04 4.76
C ILE A 114 -4.22 0.91 3.81
N THR A 115 -5.17 0.07 3.42
CA THR A 115 -4.89 -1.02 2.48
C THR A 115 -4.52 -0.50 1.08
N ALA A 116 -5.05 0.65 0.66
CA ALA A 116 -4.73 1.30 -0.62
C ALA A 116 -3.24 1.69 -0.75
N LEU A 117 -2.47 1.70 0.36
CA LEU A 117 -1.00 1.81 0.30
C LEU A 117 -0.35 0.69 -0.54
N ILE A 118 -1.01 -0.45 -0.65
CA ILE A 118 -0.57 -1.54 -1.52
C ILE A 118 -1.24 -1.36 -2.88
N PRO A 119 -0.53 -0.89 -3.91
CA PRO A 119 -1.14 -0.63 -5.21
C PRO A 119 -1.85 -1.87 -5.76
N ILE A 120 -3.01 -1.68 -6.35
CA ILE A 120 -3.87 -2.71 -6.96
C ILE A 120 -4.52 -3.63 -5.91
N PHE A 121 -3.75 -4.27 -5.04
CA PHE A 121 -4.28 -5.25 -4.07
C PHE A 121 -4.99 -4.60 -2.89
N GLY A 122 -4.58 -3.40 -2.50
CA GLY A 122 -5.13 -2.71 -1.32
C GLY A 122 -6.63 -2.46 -1.41
N ALA A 123 -7.09 -1.99 -2.55
CA ALA A 123 -8.51 -1.75 -2.79
C ALA A 123 -9.35 -3.04 -2.66
N PHE A 124 -8.86 -4.17 -3.18
CA PHE A 124 -9.54 -5.47 -3.07
C PHE A 124 -9.55 -5.99 -1.63
N ILE A 125 -8.45 -5.88 -0.91
CA ILE A 125 -8.34 -6.35 0.48
C ILE A 125 -9.27 -5.52 1.37
N GLY A 126 -9.16 -4.19 1.31
CA GLY A 126 -9.97 -3.29 2.14
C GLY A 126 -11.46 -3.42 1.88
N SER A 127 -11.86 -3.48 0.60
CA SER A 127 -13.25 -3.65 0.21
C SER A 127 -13.80 -5.04 0.55
N GLY A 128 -13.00 -6.08 0.39
CA GLY A 128 -13.39 -7.45 0.74
C GLY A 128 -13.67 -7.59 2.24
N VAL A 129 -12.76 -7.08 3.09
CA VAL A 129 -12.96 -7.08 4.55
C VAL A 129 -14.14 -6.18 4.93
N GLY A 130 -14.26 -5.01 4.31
CA GLY A 130 -15.39 -4.10 4.53
C GLY A 130 -16.74 -4.73 4.19
N ALA A 131 -16.83 -5.38 3.03
CA ALA A 131 -18.03 -6.11 2.61
C ALA A 131 -18.41 -7.22 3.61
N LEU A 132 -17.42 -7.96 4.09
CA LEU A 132 -17.62 -9.04 5.05
C LEU A 132 -18.12 -8.51 6.41
N LEU A 133 -17.57 -7.41 6.89
CA LEU A 133 -18.02 -6.75 8.12
C LEU A 133 -19.46 -6.25 8.02
N ILE A 134 -19.84 -5.64 6.88
CA ILE A 134 -21.21 -5.17 6.66
C ILE A 134 -22.17 -6.35 6.51
N LEU A 135 -21.74 -7.42 5.83
CA LEU A 135 -22.53 -8.64 5.63
C LEU A 135 -22.98 -9.28 6.95
N LEU A 136 -22.12 -9.22 7.98
CA LEU A 136 -22.45 -9.76 9.31
C LEU A 136 -23.54 -8.97 10.04
N VAL A 137 -23.80 -7.72 9.62
CA VAL A 137 -24.77 -6.82 10.26
C VAL A 137 -26.04 -6.68 9.42
N ASP A 138 -25.86 -6.43 8.12
CA ASP A 138 -26.95 -6.18 7.19
C ASP A 138 -26.58 -6.67 5.78
N PRO A 139 -27.08 -7.85 5.37
CA PRO A 139 -26.77 -8.42 4.06
C PRO A 139 -27.19 -7.55 2.88
N ILE A 140 -28.29 -6.79 3.02
CA ILE A 140 -28.78 -5.92 1.95
C ILE A 140 -27.81 -4.75 1.76
N LYS A 141 -27.34 -4.15 2.86
CA LYS A 141 -26.34 -3.08 2.80
C LYS A 141 -25.00 -3.57 2.28
N ALA A 142 -24.63 -4.84 2.52
CA ALA A 142 -23.42 -5.41 1.96
C ALA A 142 -23.45 -5.44 0.42
N ILE A 143 -24.58 -5.76 -0.19
CA ILE A 143 -24.75 -5.71 -1.65
C ILE A 143 -24.59 -4.27 -2.16
N TRP A 144 -25.24 -3.30 -1.51
CA TRP A 144 -25.09 -1.89 -1.87
C TRP A 144 -23.65 -1.38 -1.69
N PHE A 145 -22.96 -1.86 -0.67
CA PHE A 145 -21.54 -1.54 -0.47
C PHE A 145 -20.66 -2.06 -1.61
N VAL A 146 -20.87 -3.29 -2.06
CA VAL A 146 -20.12 -3.86 -3.18
C VAL A 146 -20.34 -3.04 -4.46
N ILE A 147 -21.60 -2.69 -4.75
CA ILE A 147 -21.93 -1.84 -5.91
C ILE A 147 -21.24 -0.48 -5.79
N PHE A 148 -21.33 0.14 -4.62
CA PHE A 148 -20.70 1.42 -4.34
C PHE A 148 -19.17 1.36 -4.51
N ILE A 149 -18.51 0.35 -3.95
CA ILE A 149 -17.06 0.17 -4.05
C ILE A 149 -16.62 -0.02 -5.51
N ILE A 150 -17.35 -0.82 -6.28
CA ILE A 150 -17.06 -1.01 -7.70
C ILE A 150 -17.15 0.33 -8.45
N ALA A 151 -18.22 1.10 -8.23
CA ALA A 151 -18.38 2.41 -8.83
C ALA A 151 -17.26 3.38 -8.41
N MET A 152 -16.91 3.39 -7.12
CA MET A 152 -15.82 4.21 -6.59
C MET A 152 -14.47 3.84 -7.22
N GLN A 153 -14.16 2.54 -7.35
CA GLN A 153 -12.93 2.08 -7.99
C GLN A 153 -12.87 2.44 -9.48
N GLN A 154 -14.00 2.49 -10.18
CA GLN A 154 -14.03 2.97 -11.56
C GLN A 154 -13.71 4.47 -11.65
N VAL A 155 -14.23 5.27 -10.72
CA VAL A 155 -13.90 6.70 -10.65
C VAL A 155 -12.44 6.90 -10.28
N ASP A 156 -11.94 6.13 -9.31
CA ASP A 156 -10.54 6.18 -8.87
C ASP A 156 -9.59 5.83 -10.03
N GLY A 157 -9.75 4.67 -10.64
CA GLY A 157 -8.87 4.19 -11.70
C GLY A 157 -8.90 5.01 -12.99
N ASN A 158 -10.05 5.62 -13.35
CA ASN A 158 -10.20 6.36 -14.60
C ASN A 158 -10.00 7.87 -14.45
N ILE A 159 -10.22 8.44 -13.27
CA ILE A 159 -10.20 9.87 -13.07
C ILE A 159 -9.13 10.31 -12.08
N ILE A 160 -9.04 9.67 -10.93
CA ILE A 160 -8.17 10.10 -9.82
C ILE A 160 -6.74 9.64 -10.05
N TYR A 161 -6.55 8.36 -10.25
CA TYR A 161 -5.23 7.75 -10.41
C TYR A 161 -4.42 8.40 -11.56
N PRO A 162 -4.95 8.62 -12.79
CA PRO A 162 -4.22 9.30 -13.85
C PRO A 162 -3.84 10.73 -13.50
N ARG A 163 -4.69 11.46 -12.76
CA ARG A 163 -4.41 12.85 -12.37
C ARG A 163 -3.45 12.99 -11.21
N VAL A 164 -3.45 12.06 -10.27
CA VAL A 164 -2.63 12.15 -9.05
C VAL A 164 -1.27 11.49 -9.25
N VAL A 165 -1.22 10.36 -9.93
CA VAL A 165 -0.01 9.54 -10.12
C VAL A 165 0.51 9.62 -11.57
N GLY A 166 -0.37 9.85 -12.55
CA GLY A 166 -0.09 9.71 -13.99
C GLY A 166 0.40 10.95 -14.73
N ASP A 167 0.31 12.15 -14.16
CA ASP A 167 0.43 13.40 -14.90
C ASP A 167 1.85 14.00 -14.91
N ARG A 168 2.86 13.19 -15.23
CA ARG A 168 4.19 13.71 -15.59
C ARG A 168 4.85 12.95 -16.76
N LYS A 169 4.13 12.83 -17.86
CA LYS A 169 4.75 12.56 -19.17
C LYS A 169 5.14 13.88 -19.86
N SER A 170 5.99 14.69 -19.22
CA SER A 170 6.62 15.83 -19.89
C SER A 170 7.97 16.13 -19.29
N VAL A 171 8.89 15.16 -19.40
CA VAL A 171 10.32 15.42 -19.41
C VAL A 171 10.93 14.48 -20.45
N VAL A 172 10.87 14.85 -21.70
CA VAL A 172 11.82 14.51 -22.75
C VAL A 172 12.24 15.81 -23.38
#